data_2dd9dcd74dfc625144b711449211ffbf
#
_entry.id   2dd9dcd74dfc625144b711449211ffbf
#
_cell.length_a   1.000
_cell.length_b   1.000
_cell.length_c   1.000
_cell.angle_alpha   90.00
_cell.angle_beta   90.00
_cell.angle_gamma   90.00
#
_symmetry.space_group_name_H-M   'P 1'
#
loop_
_entity.id
_entity.type
_entity.pdbx_description
1 polymer ?
#
loop_
_entity_poly.entity_id
_entity_poly.type
_entity_poly.pdbx_seq_one_letter_code
_entity_poly.pdbx_strand_id
1 'polypeptide(L)'
;MIKKVNKRNSDKVKVTFVLPEDHSYGEDVSVVGDFNDWTKGEHTFVRRSNKTYSTNVMLEEDSRYAFRYYSEDAGWINEDEADDFETNDFGETNCVIET
;
A
#
# COMPACT_ATOMS: atom_id res chain seq x y z
N MET A 1 -0.49 8.08 -2.77
CA MET A 1 -1.62 8.63 -2.00
C MET A 1 -2.35 7.51 -1.27
N ILE A 2 -2.76 7.76 -0.06
CA ILE A 2 -3.44 6.76 0.77
C ILE A 2 -4.73 7.36 1.30
N LYS A 3 -5.83 6.60 1.16
CA LYS A 3 -7.14 6.98 1.69
C LYS A 3 -7.57 5.96 2.73
N LYS A 4 -8.12 6.43 3.84
CA LYS A 4 -8.59 5.57 4.93
C LYS A 4 -10.06 5.86 5.21
N VAL A 5 -10.86 4.80 5.27
CA VAL A 5 -12.29 4.92 5.59
C VAL A 5 -12.63 3.92 6.70
N ASN A 6 -13.10 4.43 7.83
CA ASN A 6 -13.57 3.58 8.92
C ASN A 6 -14.94 3.03 8.56
N LYS A 7 -15.10 1.71 8.68
CA LYS A 7 -16.39 1.06 8.46
C LYS A 7 -17.27 1.26 9.69
N ARG A 8 -18.50 1.71 9.45
CA ARG A 8 -19.48 1.93 10.51
C ARG A 8 -19.82 0.61 11.20
N ASN A 9 -19.84 0.62 12.52
CA ASN A 9 -20.11 -0.57 13.35
C ASN A 9 -19.15 -1.72 13.12
N SER A 10 -17.89 -1.39 12.78
CA SER A 10 -16.84 -2.37 12.52
C SER A 10 -15.53 -1.88 13.10
N ASP A 11 -14.67 -2.80 13.48
CA ASP A 11 -13.30 -2.53 13.90
C ASP A 11 -12.31 -2.53 12.72
N LYS A 12 -12.82 -2.49 11.49
CA LYS A 12 -12.00 -2.48 10.29
C LYS A 12 -11.89 -1.10 9.68
N VAL A 13 -10.75 -0.84 9.06
CA VAL A 13 -10.49 0.36 8.27
C VAL A 13 -10.21 -0.08 6.84
N LYS A 14 -10.94 0.47 5.88
CA LYS A 14 -10.64 0.24 4.47
C LYS A 14 -9.56 1.21 4.05
N VAL A 15 -8.41 0.69 3.68
CA VAL A 15 -7.27 1.48 3.20
C VAL A 15 -7.17 1.32 1.69
N THR A 16 -7.17 2.44 0.97
CA THR A 16 -7.01 2.47 -0.47
C THR A 16 -5.68 3.12 -0.80
N PHE A 17 -4.81 2.38 -1.47
CA PHE A 17 -3.54 2.88 -1.99
C PHE A 17 -3.77 3.34 -3.42
N VAL A 18 -3.31 4.54 -3.77
CA VAL A 18 -3.56 5.15 -5.07
C VAL A 18 -2.26 5.60 -5.72
N LEU A 19 -2.08 5.26 -6.99
CA LEU A 19 -1.00 5.75 -7.83
C LEU A 19 -1.59 6.60 -8.94
N PRO A 20 -0.90 7.70 -9.35
CA PRO A 20 -1.37 8.54 -10.46
C PRO A 20 -1.28 7.83 -11.80
N GLU A 21 -2.02 8.32 -12.79
CA GLU A 21 -2.02 7.75 -14.15
C GLU A 21 -0.60 7.74 -14.75
N ASP A 22 0.19 8.77 -14.45
CA ASP A 22 1.51 8.97 -15.03
C ASP A 22 2.66 8.39 -14.20
N HIS A 23 2.35 7.48 -13.23
CA HIS A 23 3.42 6.86 -12.47
C HIS A 23 4.38 6.10 -13.41
N SER A 24 5.65 6.05 -13.03
CA SER A 24 6.71 5.46 -13.86
C SER A 24 7.15 4.06 -13.42
N TYR A 25 6.31 3.36 -12.66
CA TYR A 25 6.70 2.09 -12.05
C TYR A 25 6.40 0.86 -12.92
N GLY A 26 5.84 1.06 -14.11
CA GLY A 26 5.50 -0.03 -15.02
C GLY A 26 4.18 -0.67 -14.66
N GLU A 27 3.98 -1.90 -15.16
CA GLU A 27 2.77 -2.67 -14.94
C GLU A 27 2.93 -3.59 -13.72
N ASP A 28 1.82 -4.16 -13.26
CA ASP A 28 1.79 -5.16 -12.20
C ASP A 28 2.41 -4.69 -10.88
N VAL A 29 2.15 -3.42 -10.52
CA VAL A 29 2.54 -2.90 -9.22
C VAL A 29 1.60 -3.48 -8.16
N SER A 30 2.16 -3.96 -7.05
CA SER A 30 1.37 -4.48 -5.93
C SER A 30 1.81 -3.82 -4.62
N VAL A 31 0.91 -3.84 -3.62
CA VAL A 31 1.27 -3.44 -2.26
C VAL A 31 1.60 -4.70 -1.47
N VAL A 32 2.73 -4.67 -0.77
CA VAL A 32 3.29 -5.81 -0.05
C VAL A 32 3.59 -5.37 1.37
N GLY A 33 3.09 -6.09 2.36
CA GLY A 33 3.30 -5.69 3.74
C GLY A 33 2.86 -6.73 4.76
N ASP A 34 2.86 -6.33 6.02
CA ASP A 34 2.49 -7.19 7.15
C ASP A 34 1.09 -7.78 7.01
N PHE A 35 0.20 -7.08 6.31
CA PHE A 35 -1.20 -7.50 6.15
C PHE A 35 -1.39 -8.61 5.10
N ASN A 36 -0.37 -8.96 4.33
CA ASN A 36 -0.45 -10.05 3.34
C ASN A 36 0.80 -10.93 3.36
N ASP A 37 1.47 -11.00 4.50
CA ASP A 37 2.69 -11.80 4.70
C ASP A 37 3.77 -11.47 3.67
N TRP A 38 3.83 -10.22 3.24
CA TRP A 38 4.80 -9.73 2.25
C TRP A 38 4.76 -10.49 0.93
N THR A 39 3.54 -10.89 0.51
CA THR A 39 3.31 -11.66 -0.72
C THR A 39 3.14 -10.73 -1.91
N LYS A 40 4.05 -10.82 -2.87
CA LYS A 40 3.99 -10.04 -4.12
C LYS A 40 2.82 -10.50 -4.97
N GLY A 41 2.08 -9.54 -5.52
CA GLY A 41 0.98 -9.83 -6.45
C GLY A 41 -0.36 -10.15 -5.82
N GLU A 42 -0.46 -10.21 -4.50
CA GLU A 42 -1.73 -10.48 -3.82
C GLU A 42 -2.66 -9.27 -3.88
N HIS A 43 -2.13 -8.07 -3.73
CA HIS A 43 -2.90 -6.82 -3.81
C HIS A 43 -2.34 -5.95 -4.94
N THR A 44 -2.72 -6.27 -6.17
CA THR A 44 -2.24 -5.58 -7.37
C THR A 44 -3.08 -4.33 -7.64
N PHE A 45 -2.41 -3.24 -7.99
CA PHE A 45 -3.07 -2.00 -8.39
C PHE A 45 -3.83 -2.21 -9.70
N VAL A 46 -5.06 -1.72 -9.76
CA VAL A 46 -5.95 -1.83 -10.91
C VAL A 46 -6.28 -0.44 -11.43
N ARG A 47 -6.25 -0.26 -12.75
CA ARG A 47 -6.61 1.00 -13.37
C ARG A 47 -8.11 1.24 -13.21
N ARG A 48 -8.47 2.42 -12.71
CA ARG A 48 -9.86 2.82 -12.46
C ARG A 48 -10.37 3.74 -13.56
N SER A 49 -11.68 4.01 -13.53
CA SER A 49 -12.34 4.86 -14.54
C SER A 49 -11.83 6.30 -14.54
N ASN A 50 -11.31 6.80 -13.42
CA ASN A 50 -10.69 8.12 -13.32
C ASN A 50 -9.22 8.13 -13.75
N LYS A 51 -8.75 7.04 -14.37
CA LYS A 51 -7.39 6.84 -14.90
C LYS A 51 -6.29 6.71 -13.86
N THR A 52 -6.64 6.69 -12.57
CA THR A 52 -5.67 6.34 -11.53
C THR A 52 -5.61 4.82 -11.32
N TYR A 53 -4.60 4.36 -10.60
CA TYR A 53 -4.46 2.96 -10.22
C TYR A 53 -4.66 2.84 -8.72
N SER A 54 -5.40 1.84 -8.27
CA SER A 54 -5.65 1.66 -6.85
C SER A 54 -5.84 0.20 -6.47
N THR A 55 -5.64 -0.07 -5.18
CA THR A 55 -5.98 -1.34 -4.56
C THR A 55 -6.42 -1.09 -3.12
N ASN A 56 -7.28 -1.96 -2.59
CA ASN A 56 -7.86 -1.82 -1.26
C ASN A 56 -7.41 -2.96 -0.36
N VAL A 57 -7.20 -2.65 0.92
CA VAL A 57 -6.94 -3.65 1.94
C VAL A 57 -7.79 -3.31 3.17
N MET A 58 -8.41 -4.33 3.78
CA MET A 58 -9.15 -4.16 5.04
C MET A 58 -8.19 -4.45 6.19
N LEU A 59 -7.96 -3.46 7.05
CA LEU A 59 -7.05 -3.56 8.18
C LEU A 59 -7.78 -3.35 9.50
N GLU A 60 -7.21 -3.87 10.59
CA GLU A 60 -7.73 -3.63 11.92
C GLU A 60 -7.53 -2.16 12.29
N GLU A 61 -8.47 -1.56 13.03
CA GLU A 61 -8.29 -0.21 13.55
C GLU A 61 -7.25 -0.17 14.68
N ASP A 62 -6.74 1.01 14.97
CA ASP A 62 -5.75 1.24 16.04
C ASP A 62 -4.51 0.36 15.93
N SER A 63 -4.07 0.09 14.70
CA SER A 63 -2.97 -0.81 14.40
C SER A 63 -1.91 -0.12 13.54
N ARG A 64 -0.77 -0.78 13.40
CA ARG A 64 0.36 -0.26 12.65
C ARG A 64 0.92 -1.38 11.78
N TYR A 65 1.08 -1.09 10.47
CA TYR A 65 1.53 -2.09 9.49
C TYR A 65 2.68 -1.52 8.66
N ALA A 66 3.73 -2.30 8.49
CA ALA A 66 4.79 -1.98 7.55
C ALA A 66 4.39 -2.45 6.15
N PHE A 67 4.74 -1.67 5.14
CA PHE A 67 4.44 -2.02 3.75
C PHE A 67 5.41 -1.34 2.80
N ARG A 68 5.44 -1.84 1.55
CA ARG A 68 6.10 -1.20 0.41
C ARG A 68 5.32 -1.54 -0.85
N TYR A 69 5.59 -0.83 -1.93
CA TYR A 69 5.09 -1.22 -3.25
C TYR A 69 6.16 -2.05 -3.96
N TYR A 70 5.74 -2.97 -4.81
CA TYR A 70 6.64 -3.78 -5.61
C TYR A 70 6.17 -3.85 -7.06
N SER A 71 7.11 -3.70 -8.00
CA SER A 71 6.87 -3.82 -9.43
C SER A 71 7.97 -4.67 -10.04
N GLU A 72 7.62 -5.52 -11.00
CA GLU A 72 8.62 -6.30 -11.74
C GLU A 72 9.59 -5.39 -12.49
N ASP A 73 9.13 -4.22 -12.95
CA ASP A 73 9.97 -3.29 -13.72
C ASP A 73 10.81 -2.37 -12.83
N ALA A 74 10.25 -1.88 -11.74
CA ALA A 74 10.89 -0.87 -10.90
C ALA A 74 11.44 -1.40 -9.58
N GLY A 75 11.11 -2.63 -9.19
CA GLY A 75 11.52 -3.21 -7.92
C GLY A 75 10.71 -2.64 -6.75
N TRP A 76 11.37 -2.46 -5.61
CA TRP A 76 10.74 -1.94 -4.40
C TRP A 76 10.60 -0.43 -4.46
N ILE A 77 9.43 0.08 -4.10
CA ILE A 77 9.07 1.50 -4.17
C ILE A 77 8.45 1.90 -2.84
N ASN A 78 8.81 3.08 -2.33
CA ASN A 78 8.23 3.61 -1.10
C ASN A 78 7.18 4.68 -1.42
N GLU A 79 6.14 4.75 -0.58
CA GLU A 79 5.08 5.76 -0.66
C GLU A 79 5.47 6.98 0.15
N ASP A 80 5.58 8.14 -0.48
CA ASP A 80 6.00 9.39 0.17
C ASP A 80 4.98 9.88 1.21
N GLU A 81 3.71 9.53 1.04
CA GLU A 81 2.62 9.96 1.92
C GLU A 81 2.28 8.94 3.00
N ALA A 82 3.17 8.00 3.28
CA ALA A 82 2.98 7.06 4.38
C ALA A 82 2.92 7.81 5.73
N ASP A 83 2.26 7.21 6.71
CA ASP A 83 2.13 7.82 8.03
C ASP A 83 3.47 7.89 8.76
N ASP A 84 4.34 6.92 8.53
CA ASP A 84 5.66 6.86 9.14
C ASP A 84 6.59 6.00 8.30
N PHE A 85 7.85 5.93 8.69
CA PHE A 85 8.85 5.11 8.02
C PHE A 85 9.69 4.43 9.10
N GLU A 86 10.12 3.19 8.81
CA GLU A 86 10.99 2.47 9.74
C GLU A 86 12.08 1.72 8.97
N THR A 87 13.25 1.56 9.58
CA THR A 87 14.35 0.79 8.99
C THR A 87 14.14 -0.68 9.33
N ASN A 88 14.16 -1.56 8.32
CA ASN A 88 14.04 -2.99 8.52
C ASN A 88 15.40 -3.64 8.83
N ASP A 89 15.39 -4.95 9.08
CA ASP A 89 16.60 -5.71 9.46
C ASP A 89 17.66 -5.75 8.36
N PHE A 90 17.27 -5.44 7.12
CA PHE A 90 18.19 -5.41 5.97
C PHE A 90 18.77 -4.03 5.70
N GLY A 91 18.50 -3.05 6.57
CA GLY A 91 18.97 -1.68 6.39
C GLY A 91 18.17 -0.86 5.39
N GLU A 92 17.04 -1.37 4.91
CA GLU A 92 16.16 -0.65 4.01
C GLU A 92 15.03 0.03 4.77
N THR A 93 14.36 0.99 4.15
CA THR A 93 13.27 1.74 4.77
C THR A 93 11.91 1.18 4.32
N ASN A 94 11.10 0.78 5.28
CA ASN A 94 9.70 0.42 5.05
C ASN A 94 8.81 1.63 5.29
N CYS A 95 7.72 1.72 4.54
CA CYS A 95 6.63 2.64 4.85
C CYS A 95 5.77 2.04 5.96
N VAL A 96 5.07 2.89 6.69
CA VAL A 96 4.18 2.45 7.77
C VAL A 96 2.82 3.11 7.57
N ILE A 97 1.75 2.33 7.72
CA ILE A 97 0.38 2.83 7.79
C ILE A 97 -0.17 2.62 9.19
N GLU A 98 -0.78 3.66 9.73
CA GLU A 98 -1.39 3.63 11.05
C GLU A 98 -2.90 3.78 10.90
N THR A 99 -3.65 2.87 11.44
CA THR A 99 -5.11 2.87 11.36
C THR A 99 -5.73 3.32 12.68
#